data_dd8ada2214e964e086c0858b36c5b516
#
_entry.id   dd8ada2214e964e086c0858b36c5b516
#
_cell.length_a   1.000
_cell.length_b   1.000
_cell.length_c   1.000
_cell.angle_alpha   90.00
_cell.angle_beta   90.00
_cell.angle_gamma   90.00
#
_symmetry.space_group_name_H-M   'P 1'
#
loop_
_entity.id
_entity.type
_entity.pdbx_description
1 polymer ?
#
loop_
_entity_poly.entity_id
_entity_poly.type
_entity_poly.pdbx_seq_one_letter_code
_entity_poly.pdbx_strand_id
1 'polypeptide(L)'
;MDNKVNISQVAKDVGVSVSTVSRALSGKGRISESTREKINSYLSEKQLIPNTREKRYTDIVTKMISVVLPGEENFASMPYFLNILLSVYDYFSIRGYQVNLIKVTPTDISNLTHAVEEHVMDGVILTRMVENNDEIVYLKQADVPFVVIGPYDDPSVLQVDTDNEAACCDITNVLLQKGLDKMAVMCAKQEHYINRKRFQGILKAYMESYMLLDRRYVFYDTEFENIAEMAIEKVLASDV
;
A
#
# COMPACT_ATOMS: atom_id res chain seq x y z
N MET A 1 4.83 31.10 -4.50
CA MET A 1 5.70 31.90 -3.59
C MET A 1 5.76 31.10 -2.29
N ASP A 2 6.94 30.66 -1.91
CA ASP A 2 7.15 29.87 -0.69
C ASP A 2 6.78 30.68 0.56
N ASN A 3 5.63 30.39 1.15
CA ASN A 3 5.11 31.09 2.33
C ASN A 3 5.68 30.47 3.63
N LYS A 4 6.99 30.10 3.63
CA LYS A 4 7.66 29.49 4.79
C LYS A 4 7.87 30.50 5.90
N VAL A 5 7.48 30.13 7.11
CA VAL A 5 7.68 30.95 8.32
C VAL A 5 9.15 31.08 8.65
N ASN A 6 9.68 32.29 8.56
CA ASN A 6 10.99 32.61 9.10
C ASN A 6 10.84 32.94 10.59
N ILE A 7 11.17 32.01 11.48
CA ILE A 7 11.03 32.14 12.94
C ILE A 7 11.74 33.37 13.49
N SER A 8 12.89 33.74 12.91
CA SER A 8 13.65 34.96 13.31
C SER A 8 12.90 36.24 12.96
N GLN A 9 12.22 36.27 11.80
CA GLN A 9 11.42 37.42 11.39
C GLN A 9 10.17 37.56 12.27
N VAL A 10 9.45 36.43 12.51
CA VAL A 10 8.29 36.42 13.42
C VAL A 10 8.66 36.87 14.84
N ALA A 11 9.79 36.40 15.37
CA ALA A 11 10.29 36.83 16.69
C ALA A 11 10.49 38.34 16.78
N LYS A 12 11.09 38.92 15.71
CA LYS A 12 11.34 40.36 15.63
C LYS A 12 10.03 41.18 15.52
N ASP A 13 9.09 40.71 14.71
CA ASP A 13 7.85 41.45 14.42
C ASP A 13 6.85 41.36 15.59
N VAL A 14 6.82 40.23 16.32
CA VAL A 14 5.96 40.03 17.50
C VAL A 14 6.61 40.54 18.78
N GLY A 15 7.92 40.88 18.75
CA GLY A 15 8.66 41.38 19.91
C GLY A 15 8.98 40.36 20.99
N VAL A 16 9.25 39.12 20.57
CA VAL A 16 9.60 38.00 21.47
C VAL A 16 10.92 37.34 21.05
N SER A 17 11.48 36.45 21.89
CA SER A 17 12.67 35.73 21.52
C SER A 17 12.39 34.65 20.47
N VAL A 18 13.39 34.31 19.66
CA VAL A 18 13.31 33.18 18.69
C VAL A 18 12.91 31.87 19.38
N SER A 19 13.44 31.64 20.60
CA SER A 19 13.09 30.47 21.42
C SER A 19 11.63 30.47 21.88
N THR A 20 11.05 31.68 22.12
CA THR A 20 9.62 31.83 22.47
C THR A 20 8.73 31.47 21.28
N VAL A 21 9.06 31.96 20.08
CA VAL A 21 8.33 31.59 18.86
C VAL A 21 8.44 30.08 18.59
N SER A 22 9.64 29.51 18.71
CA SER A 22 9.86 28.08 18.52
C SER A 22 9.03 27.23 19.51
N ARG A 23 8.94 27.65 20.79
CA ARG A 23 8.09 26.98 21.80
C ARG A 23 6.60 27.15 21.51
N ALA A 24 6.17 28.33 21.06
CA ALA A 24 4.79 28.55 20.67
C ALA A 24 4.35 27.62 19.54
N LEU A 25 5.20 27.47 18.52
CA LEU A 25 4.94 26.63 17.35
C LEU A 25 5.04 25.12 17.64
N SER A 26 5.98 24.73 18.51
CA SER A 26 6.18 23.30 18.86
C SER A 26 5.25 22.79 19.96
N GLY A 27 4.48 23.68 20.61
CA GLY A 27 3.67 23.31 21.77
C GLY A 27 4.46 22.89 23.01
N LYS A 28 5.81 22.89 22.96
CA LYS A 28 6.70 22.45 24.05
C LYS A 28 7.19 23.64 24.89
N GLY A 29 7.07 23.54 26.20
CA GLY A 29 7.57 24.53 27.15
C GLY A 29 6.50 25.51 27.65
N ARG A 30 6.80 26.20 28.78
CA ARG A 30 5.88 27.19 29.36
C ARG A 30 6.02 28.53 28.64
N ILE A 31 4.96 28.97 28.00
CA ILE A 31 4.74 30.33 27.49
C ILE A 31 3.35 30.80 27.95
N SER A 32 3.18 32.11 28.15
CA SER A 32 1.87 32.63 28.50
C SER A 32 0.89 32.49 27.34
N GLU A 33 -0.38 32.23 27.65
CA GLU A 33 -1.45 32.11 26.65
C GLU A 33 -1.52 33.38 25.79
N SER A 34 -1.42 34.56 26.40
CA SER A 34 -1.40 35.84 25.69
C SER A 34 -0.24 35.98 24.67
N THR A 35 0.91 35.38 24.97
CA THR A 35 2.05 35.35 24.01
C THR A 35 1.78 34.37 22.88
N ARG A 36 1.16 33.24 23.16
CA ARG A 36 0.77 32.25 22.16
C ARG A 36 -0.27 32.82 21.20
N GLU A 37 -1.29 33.49 21.73
CA GLU A 37 -2.32 34.16 20.93
C GLU A 37 -1.73 35.24 20.01
N LYS A 38 -0.81 36.09 20.52
CA LYS A 38 -0.14 37.09 19.68
C LYS A 38 0.63 36.50 18.51
N ILE A 39 1.36 35.39 18.74
CA ILE A 39 2.11 34.70 17.71
C ILE A 39 1.15 34.10 16.67
N ASN A 40 0.09 33.42 17.12
CA ASN A 40 -0.89 32.79 16.24
C ASN A 40 -1.66 33.83 15.41
N SER A 41 -2.06 34.94 16.00
CA SER A 41 -2.75 36.05 15.30
C SER A 41 -1.86 36.65 14.21
N TYR A 42 -0.57 36.89 14.51
CA TYR A 42 0.39 37.38 13.53
C TYR A 42 0.57 36.40 12.34
N LEU A 43 0.68 35.08 12.63
CA LEU A 43 0.82 34.08 11.60
C LEU A 43 -0.43 34.00 10.70
N SER A 44 -1.62 34.03 11.31
CA SER A 44 -2.89 34.08 10.58
C SER A 44 -3.03 35.32 9.70
N GLU A 45 -2.72 36.49 10.25
CA GLU A 45 -2.81 37.75 9.52
C GLU A 45 -1.87 37.82 8.31
N LYS A 46 -0.68 37.23 8.45
CA LYS A 46 0.31 37.16 7.38
C LYS A 46 0.14 35.97 6.45
N GLN A 47 -0.87 35.15 6.68
CA GLN A 47 -1.08 33.86 5.97
C GLN A 47 0.19 32.99 5.92
N LEU A 48 1.00 33.10 6.99
CA LEU A 48 2.22 32.32 7.13
C LEU A 48 1.83 30.96 7.71
N ILE A 49 2.05 29.91 6.96
CA ILE A 49 1.93 28.55 7.49
C ILE A 49 3.10 28.35 8.47
N PRO A 50 2.84 28.08 9.77
CA PRO A 50 3.92 27.77 10.69
C PRO A 50 4.74 26.62 10.09
N ASN A 51 6.06 26.85 9.96
CA ASN A 51 6.98 25.75 9.77
C ASN A 51 7.10 25.03 11.14
N THR A 52 5.98 24.49 11.64
CA THR A 52 6.06 23.41 12.60
C THR A 52 6.97 22.43 11.89
N ARG A 53 8.13 22.08 12.48
CA ARG A 53 8.75 20.80 12.18
C ARG A 53 7.56 19.85 12.09
N GLU A 54 7.25 19.45 10.85
CA GLU A 54 6.26 18.41 10.66
C GLU A 54 6.65 17.36 11.66
N LYS A 55 5.79 17.11 12.65
CA LYS A 55 6.03 16.02 13.60
C LYS A 55 6.21 14.84 12.67
N ARG A 56 7.44 14.31 12.59
CA ARG A 56 7.65 13.13 11.79
C ARG A 56 6.58 12.17 12.24
N TYR A 57 5.95 11.51 11.33
CA TYR A 57 4.88 10.56 11.63
C TYR A 57 5.26 9.64 12.81
N THR A 58 6.56 9.32 12.92
CA THR A 58 7.18 8.52 13.97
C THR A 58 7.26 9.16 15.36
N ASP A 59 6.94 10.45 15.53
CA ASP A 59 7.05 11.15 16.83
C ASP A 59 5.84 10.91 17.76
N ILE A 60 4.76 10.29 17.23
CA ILE A 60 3.54 9.96 17.97
C ILE A 60 3.37 8.44 17.93
N VAL A 61 3.32 7.81 19.11
CA VAL A 61 3.04 6.37 19.21
C VAL A 61 1.57 6.21 19.58
N THR A 62 0.77 5.70 18.65
CA THR A 62 -0.67 5.45 18.81
C THR A 62 -0.96 4.03 19.26
N LYS A 63 -0.01 3.12 19.09
CA LYS A 63 -0.17 1.67 19.21
C LYS A 63 -1.29 1.11 18.34
N MET A 64 -1.40 1.64 17.13
CA MET A 64 -2.34 1.18 16.12
C MET A 64 -1.62 0.85 14.82
N ILE A 65 -1.95 -0.28 14.24
CA ILE A 65 -1.50 -0.71 12.90
C ILE A 65 -2.72 -0.74 11.99
N SER A 66 -2.61 -0.13 10.82
CA SER A 66 -3.67 -0.19 9.82
C SER A 66 -3.37 -1.24 8.76
N VAL A 67 -4.37 -2.08 8.47
CA VAL A 67 -4.35 -3.02 7.36
C VAL A 67 -5.21 -2.46 6.25
N VAL A 68 -4.58 -2.21 5.10
CA VAL A 68 -5.27 -1.70 3.92
C VAL A 68 -5.71 -2.87 3.06
N LEU A 69 -7.00 -2.95 2.81
CA LEU A 69 -7.65 -4.00 2.05
C LEU A 69 -8.28 -3.45 0.77
N PRO A 70 -8.39 -4.28 -0.29
CA PRO A 70 -9.12 -3.90 -1.49
C PRO A 70 -10.58 -3.58 -1.17
N GLY A 71 -11.11 -2.51 -1.76
CA GLY A 71 -12.48 -2.06 -1.59
C GLY A 71 -13.47 -2.66 -2.57
N GLU A 72 -13.04 -3.51 -3.50
CA GLU A 72 -13.87 -4.15 -4.51
C GLU A 72 -14.90 -5.10 -3.89
N GLU A 73 -16.04 -5.29 -4.57
CA GLU A 73 -17.21 -5.99 -4.04
C GLU A 73 -16.95 -7.45 -3.63
N ASN A 74 -16.03 -8.13 -4.29
CA ASN A 74 -15.75 -9.56 -4.04
C ASN A 74 -14.73 -9.82 -2.93
N PHE A 75 -14.27 -8.79 -2.22
CA PHE A 75 -13.27 -8.94 -1.16
C PHE A 75 -13.72 -9.90 -0.05
N ALA A 76 -14.98 -9.80 0.40
CA ALA A 76 -15.50 -10.64 1.48
C ALA A 76 -15.54 -12.13 1.14
N SER A 77 -15.54 -12.50 -0.16
CA SER A 77 -15.51 -13.87 -0.63
C SER A 77 -14.10 -14.48 -0.75
N MET A 78 -13.05 -13.71 -0.48
CA MET A 78 -11.66 -14.15 -0.59
C MET A 78 -11.07 -14.50 0.79
N PRO A 79 -11.00 -15.79 1.18
CA PRO A 79 -10.45 -16.20 2.49
C PRO A 79 -9.02 -15.73 2.75
N TYR A 80 -8.25 -15.48 1.68
CA TYR A 80 -6.88 -15.01 1.73
C TYR A 80 -6.74 -13.72 2.56
N PHE A 81 -7.53 -12.69 2.24
CA PHE A 81 -7.44 -11.40 2.94
C PHE A 81 -7.94 -11.48 4.38
N LEU A 82 -8.97 -12.29 4.62
CA LEU A 82 -9.46 -12.53 5.99
C LEU A 82 -8.38 -13.19 6.85
N ASN A 83 -7.70 -14.20 6.31
CA ASN A 83 -6.61 -14.89 7.02
C ASN A 83 -5.45 -13.94 7.32
N ILE A 84 -5.08 -13.06 6.40
CA ILE A 84 -4.07 -12.03 6.64
C ILE A 84 -4.52 -11.13 7.81
N LEU A 85 -5.75 -10.60 7.74
CA LEU A 85 -6.27 -9.69 8.76
C LEU A 85 -6.26 -10.35 10.15
N LEU A 86 -6.75 -11.58 10.27
CA LEU A 86 -6.76 -12.32 11.53
C LEU A 86 -5.35 -12.59 12.05
N SER A 87 -4.42 -12.99 11.16
CA SER A 87 -3.02 -13.24 11.54
C SER A 87 -2.32 -11.96 12.03
N VAL A 88 -2.57 -10.83 11.37
CA VAL A 88 -2.06 -9.52 11.79
C VAL A 88 -2.66 -9.14 13.14
N TYR A 89 -3.97 -9.29 13.31
CA TYR A 89 -4.65 -9.01 14.57
C TYR A 89 -4.06 -9.84 15.73
N ASP A 90 -3.92 -11.16 15.55
CA ASP A 90 -3.36 -12.04 16.58
C ASP A 90 -1.93 -11.65 16.95
N TYR A 91 -1.09 -11.33 15.94
CA TYR A 91 0.30 -10.96 16.18
C TYR A 91 0.44 -9.64 16.93
N PHE A 92 -0.35 -8.63 16.57
CA PHE A 92 -0.22 -7.28 17.11
C PHE A 92 -0.97 -7.11 18.44
N SER A 93 -2.12 -7.78 18.64
CA SER A 93 -2.92 -7.66 19.86
C SER A 93 -2.16 -8.11 21.11
N ILE A 94 -1.40 -9.22 21.04
CA ILE A 94 -0.57 -9.71 22.17
C ILE A 94 0.61 -8.76 22.49
N ARG A 95 0.91 -7.81 21.60
CA ARG A 95 1.93 -6.76 21.77
C ARG A 95 1.35 -5.43 22.21
N GLY A 96 0.05 -5.40 22.50
CA GLY A 96 -0.65 -4.21 22.95
C GLY A 96 -0.96 -3.20 21.85
N TYR A 97 -0.95 -3.63 20.58
CA TYR A 97 -1.40 -2.83 19.45
C TYR A 97 -2.86 -3.14 19.11
N GLN A 98 -3.56 -2.14 18.64
CA GLN A 98 -4.85 -2.31 17.99
C GLN A 98 -4.64 -2.41 16.47
N VAL A 99 -5.55 -3.12 15.79
CA VAL A 99 -5.54 -3.24 14.34
C VAL A 99 -6.75 -2.53 13.77
N ASN A 100 -6.48 -1.54 12.92
CA ASN A 100 -7.50 -0.80 12.18
C ASN A 100 -7.59 -1.33 10.74
N LEU A 101 -8.80 -1.30 10.19
CA LEU A 101 -9.07 -1.72 8.82
C LEU A 101 -9.35 -0.50 7.95
N ILE A 102 -8.64 -0.37 6.84
CA ILE A 102 -8.87 0.68 5.85
C ILE A 102 -9.18 0.03 4.50
N LYS A 103 -10.27 0.43 3.87
CA LYS A 103 -10.60 -0.01 2.51
C LYS A 103 -10.24 1.08 1.52
N VAL A 104 -9.58 0.68 0.43
CA VAL A 104 -9.22 1.56 -0.68
C VAL A 104 -9.58 0.90 -2.01
N THR A 105 -9.81 1.71 -3.03
CA THR A 105 -9.98 1.24 -4.41
C THR A 105 -8.85 1.78 -5.29
N PRO A 106 -8.65 1.29 -6.51
CA PRO A 106 -7.62 1.81 -7.41
C PRO A 106 -7.77 3.30 -7.74
N THR A 107 -8.97 3.86 -7.57
CA THR A 107 -9.30 5.25 -7.90
C THR A 107 -9.59 6.12 -6.68
N ASP A 108 -9.62 5.54 -5.48
CA ASP A 108 -9.94 6.26 -4.25
C ASP A 108 -9.18 5.71 -3.04
N ILE A 109 -8.20 6.49 -2.57
CA ILE A 109 -7.42 6.25 -1.36
C ILE A 109 -7.77 7.22 -0.23
N SER A 110 -8.89 7.94 -0.32
CA SER A 110 -9.28 8.99 0.64
C SER A 110 -9.34 8.50 2.09
N ASN A 111 -9.80 7.28 2.32
CA ASN A 111 -9.81 6.68 3.67
C ASN A 111 -8.41 6.53 4.26
N LEU A 112 -7.41 6.20 3.42
CA LEU A 112 -6.03 6.08 3.84
C LEU A 112 -5.42 7.47 4.11
N THR A 113 -5.63 8.42 3.20
CA THR A 113 -5.08 9.77 3.36
C THR A 113 -5.64 10.46 4.59
N HIS A 114 -6.95 10.36 4.83
CA HIS A 114 -7.58 10.89 6.03
C HIS A 114 -7.01 10.27 7.32
N ALA A 115 -6.86 8.95 7.36
CA ALA A 115 -6.31 8.26 8.53
C ALA A 115 -4.85 8.65 8.80
N VAL A 116 -4.06 8.91 7.77
CA VAL A 116 -2.67 9.41 7.88
C VAL A 116 -2.66 10.85 8.41
N GLU A 117 -3.49 11.74 7.87
CA GLU A 117 -3.59 13.15 8.29
C GLU A 117 -4.00 13.27 9.76
N GLU A 118 -4.90 12.43 10.23
CA GLU A 118 -5.34 12.37 11.62
C GLU A 118 -4.34 11.64 12.56
N HIS A 119 -3.24 11.11 12.04
CA HIS A 119 -2.21 10.40 12.81
C HIS A 119 -2.78 9.27 13.69
N VAL A 120 -3.67 8.47 13.14
CA VAL A 120 -4.36 7.41 13.89
C VAL A 120 -3.65 6.06 13.89
N MET A 121 -2.43 5.96 13.33
CA MET A 121 -1.69 4.70 13.24
C MET A 121 -0.17 4.91 13.33
N ASP A 122 0.56 3.87 13.71
CA ASP A 122 2.03 3.87 13.75
C ASP A 122 2.66 3.29 12.47
N GLY A 123 1.88 2.53 11.70
CA GLY A 123 2.33 1.94 10.45
C GLY A 123 1.20 1.29 9.68
N VAL A 124 1.49 0.96 8.42
CA VAL A 124 0.51 0.47 7.45
C VAL A 124 0.99 -0.85 6.85
N ILE A 125 0.07 -1.81 6.72
CA ILE A 125 0.24 -3.04 5.97
C ILE A 125 -0.66 -2.97 4.73
N LEU A 126 -0.05 -2.91 3.55
CA LEU A 126 -0.76 -2.97 2.28
C LEU A 126 -0.87 -4.43 1.83
N THR A 127 -2.07 -4.87 1.49
CA THR A 127 -2.33 -6.29 1.17
C THR A 127 -2.54 -6.55 -0.32
N ARG A 128 -2.52 -5.49 -1.15
CA ARG A 128 -2.70 -5.59 -2.59
C ARG A 128 -1.70 -4.72 -3.34
N MET A 129 -1.02 -5.32 -4.32
CA MET A 129 -0.08 -4.62 -5.18
C MET A 129 -0.58 -4.59 -6.62
N VAL A 130 -0.83 -3.39 -7.09
CA VAL A 130 -1.22 -3.09 -8.48
C VAL A 130 -0.20 -2.16 -9.11
N GLU A 131 -0.21 -2.11 -10.43
CA GLU A 131 0.52 -1.09 -11.18
C GLU A 131 -0.01 0.30 -10.83
N ASN A 132 0.87 1.31 -10.71
CA ASN A 132 0.50 2.67 -10.30
C ASN A 132 -0.20 2.71 -8.92
N ASN A 133 0.50 2.21 -7.91
CA ASN A 133 -0.03 2.16 -6.54
C ASN A 133 0.09 3.53 -5.87
N ASP A 134 -1.01 4.29 -5.85
CA ASP A 134 -1.08 5.62 -5.24
C ASP A 134 -0.88 5.58 -3.73
N GLU A 135 -1.25 4.47 -3.06
CA GLU A 135 -1.05 4.27 -1.62
C GLU A 135 0.44 4.32 -1.27
N ILE A 136 1.29 3.62 -2.06
CA ILE A 136 2.74 3.60 -1.83
C ILE A 136 3.35 4.98 -2.06
N VAL A 137 2.95 5.66 -3.14
CA VAL A 137 3.42 7.01 -3.45
C VAL A 137 3.08 7.97 -2.31
N TYR A 138 1.83 7.91 -1.84
CA TYR A 138 1.36 8.77 -0.75
C TYR A 138 2.08 8.48 0.58
N LEU A 139 2.17 7.20 0.98
CA LEU A 139 2.83 6.80 2.23
C LEU A 139 4.31 7.17 2.26
N LYS A 140 5.02 7.06 1.13
CA LYS A 140 6.41 7.54 1.00
C LYS A 140 6.51 9.05 1.18
N GLN A 141 5.60 9.83 0.57
CA GLN A 141 5.58 11.29 0.69
C GLN A 141 5.25 11.76 2.12
N ALA A 142 4.35 11.03 2.80
CA ALA A 142 3.95 11.31 4.17
C ALA A 142 4.93 10.79 5.25
N ASP A 143 6.03 10.13 4.85
CA ASP A 143 7.02 9.50 5.74
C ASP A 143 6.37 8.50 6.75
N VAL A 144 5.32 7.79 6.30
CA VAL A 144 4.60 6.79 7.10
C VAL A 144 5.29 5.44 6.95
N PRO A 145 5.64 4.75 8.04
CA PRO A 145 6.18 3.39 7.96
C PRO A 145 5.16 2.42 7.35
N PHE A 146 5.57 1.66 6.34
CA PHE A 146 4.68 0.66 5.74
C PHE A 146 5.43 -0.57 5.24
N VAL A 147 4.70 -1.66 5.09
CA VAL A 147 5.13 -2.91 4.46
C VAL A 147 4.05 -3.38 3.47
N VAL A 148 4.47 -4.02 2.40
CA VAL A 148 3.54 -4.58 1.43
C VAL A 148 3.53 -6.11 1.52
N ILE A 149 2.35 -6.72 1.34
CA ILE A 149 2.20 -8.16 1.17
C ILE A 149 1.95 -8.41 -0.32
N GLY A 150 2.92 -9.04 -0.94
CA GLY A 150 2.95 -9.31 -2.38
C GLY A 150 4.15 -8.66 -3.06
N PRO A 151 4.40 -9.00 -4.35
CA PRO A 151 5.54 -8.50 -5.10
C PRO A 151 5.34 -7.03 -5.48
N TYR A 152 6.43 -6.27 -5.43
CA TYR A 152 6.50 -4.89 -5.93
C TYR A 152 7.87 -4.63 -6.54
N ASP A 153 7.94 -3.92 -7.66
CA ASP A 153 9.19 -3.78 -8.43
C ASP A 153 10.18 -2.73 -7.87
N ASP A 154 9.82 -2.04 -6.77
CA ASP A 154 10.72 -1.09 -6.11
C ASP A 154 11.43 -1.75 -4.91
N PRO A 155 12.76 -2.00 -4.99
CA PRO A 155 13.51 -2.64 -3.92
C PRO A 155 13.65 -1.80 -2.64
N SER A 156 13.29 -0.51 -2.69
CA SER A 156 13.26 0.36 -1.51
C SER A 156 12.04 0.12 -0.63
N VAL A 157 11.03 -0.59 -1.13
CA VAL A 157 9.81 -0.93 -0.40
C VAL A 157 10.01 -2.25 0.33
N LEU A 158 9.78 -2.24 1.65
CA LEU A 158 9.77 -3.48 2.43
C LEU A 158 8.59 -4.34 2.03
N GLN A 159 8.87 -5.55 1.57
CA GLN A 159 7.84 -6.47 1.07
C GLN A 159 7.97 -7.86 1.67
N VAL A 160 6.83 -8.50 1.85
CA VAL A 160 6.70 -9.91 2.25
C VAL A 160 5.94 -10.62 1.15
N ASP A 161 6.61 -11.51 0.44
CA ASP A 161 6.02 -12.22 -0.69
C ASP A 161 6.53 -13.67 -0.75
N THR A 162 5.85 -14.47 -1.56
CA THR A 162 6.32 -15.77 -2.03
C THR A 162 6.88 -15.62 -3.44
N ASP A 163 7.86 -16.42 -3.79
CA ASP A 163 8.38 -16.41 -5.17
C ASP A 163 7.35 -17.04 -6.13
N ASN A 164 6.39 -16.19 -6.51
CA ASN A 164 5.28 -16.58 -7.39
C ASN A 164 5.76 -16.99 -8.78
N GLU A 165 6.86 -16.40 -9.27
CA GLU A 165 7.44 -16.75 -10.56
C GLU A 165 8.08 -18.12 -10.51
N ALA A 166 8.95 -18.38 -9.52
CA ALA A 166 9.58 -19.69 -9.34
C ALA A 166 8.54 -20.77 -9.08
N ALA A 167 7.56 -20.55 -8.21
CA ALA A 167 6.52 -21.53 -7.89
C ALA A 167 5.70 -21.94 -9.13
N CYS A 168 5.31 -20.97 -9.97
CA CYS A 168 4.59 -21.27 -11.21
C CYS A 168 5.49 -21.90 -12.29
N CYS A 169 6.78 -21.55 -12.33
CA CYS A 169 7.76 -22.22 -13.18
C CYS A 169 7.92 -23.68 -12.77
N ASP A 170 8.09 -23.97 -11.49
CA ASP A 170 8.30 -25.31 -10.97
C ASP A 170 7.10 -26.23 -11.24
N ILE A 171 5.88 -25.78 -10.93
CA ILE A 171 4.69 -26.59 -11.18
C ILE A 171 4.48 -26.85 -12.68
N THR A 172 4.75 -25.82 -13.53
CA THR A 172 4.66 -25.98 -14.98
C THR A 172 5.69 -27.00 -15.48
N ASN A 173 6.93 -26.94 -15.01
CA ASN A 173 7.97 -27.91 -15.34
C ASN A 173 7.59 -29.32 -14.94
N VAL A 174 6.95 -29.52 -13.77
CA VAL A 174 6.44 -30.84 -13.36
C VAL A 174 5.39 -31.37 -14.33
N LEU A 175 4.49 -30.52 -14.83
CA LEU A 175 3.48 -30.91 -15.81
C LEU A 175 4.12 -31.28 -17.16
N LEU A 176 5.04 -30.44 -17.67
CA LEU A 176 5.76 -30.71 -18.91
C LEU A 176 6.58 -32.01 -18.86
N GLN A 177 7.27 -32.28 -17.74
CA GLN A 177 8.02 -33.54 -17.54
C GLN A 177 7.12 -34.79 -17.54
N LYS A 178 5.83 -34.63 -17.20
CA LYS A 178 4.83 -35.70 -17.30
C LYS A 178 4.24 -35.86 -18.71
N GLY A 179 4.71 -35.08 -19.67
CA GLY A 179 4.19 -35.08 -21.04
C GLY A 179 2.87 -34.32 -21.22
N LEU A 180 2.49 -33.48 -20.22
CA LEU A 180 1.29 -32.65 -20.28
C LEU A 180 1.69 -31.29 -20.87
N ASP A 181 1.90 -31.25 -22.18
CA ASP A 181 2.40 -30.09 -22.90
C ASP A 181 1.28 -29.20 -23.48
N LYS A 182 0.07 -29.75 -23.58
CA LYS A 182 -1.12 -29.03 -23.99
C LYS A 182 -1.86 -28.55 -22.75
N MET A 183 -1.69 -27.28 -22.41
CA MET A 183 -2.27 -26.69 -21.20
C MET A 183 -3.09 -25.44 -21.53
N ALA A 184 -4.24 -25.33 -20.88
CA ALA A 184 -4.97 -24.08 -20.80
C ALA A 184 -4.56 -23.32 -19.52
N VAL A 185 -4.32 -22.02 -19.65
CA VAL A 185 -3.91 -21.16 -18.55
C VAL A 185 -5.03 -20.15 -18.26
N MET A 186 -5.58 -20.24 -17.06
CA MET A 186 -6.59 -19.30 -16.57
C MET A 186 -5.92 -18.30 -15.63
N CYS A 187 -5.89 -17.03 -16.02
CA CYS A 187 -5.24 -15.96 -15.31
C CYS A 187 -6.27 -14.95 -14.81
N ALA A 188 -6.07 -14.45 -13.60
CA ALA A 188 -6.78 -13.28 -13.12
C ALA A 188 -6.17 -11.99 -13.73
N LYS A 189 -6.69 -10.81 -13.35
CA LYS A 189 -6.28 -9.52 -13.89
C LYS A 189 -4.77 -9.30 -13.82
N GLN A 190 -4.19 -8.90 -14.95
CA GLN A 190 -2.75 -8.70 -15.09
C GLN A 190 -2.26 -7.35 -14.53
N GLU A 191 -3.14 -6.46 -14.13
CA GLU A 191 -2.78 -5.24 -13.39
C GLU A 191 -2.20 -5.53 -12.00
N HIS A 192 -2.51 -6.71 -11.42
CA HIS A 192 -1.92 -7.17 -10.18
C HIS A 192 -0.55 -7.81 -10.41
N TYR A 193 0.48 -7.32 -9.74
CA TYR A 193 1.84 -7.83 -9.84
C TYR A 193 1.94 -9.35 -9.63
N ILE A 194 1.22 -9.89 -8.65
CA ILE A 194 1.21 -11.33 -8.36
C ILE A 194 0.77 -12.17 -9.56
N ASN A 195 -0.24 -11.72 -10.31
CA ASN A 195 -0.76 -12.45 -11.46
C ASN A 195 0.23 -12.41 -12.63
N ARG A 196 0.89 -11.26 -12.84
CA ARG A 196 1.98 -11.16 -13.84
C ARG A 196 3.14 -12.07 -13.49
N LYS A 197 3.60 -12.09 -12.24
CA LYS A 197 4.69 -12.96 -11.79
C LYS A 197 4.36 -14.45 -11.97
N ARG A 198 3.15 -14.86 -11.64
CA ARG A 198 2.70 -16.23 -11.89
C ARG A 198 2.72 -16.60 -13.37
N PHE A 199 2.19 -15.72 -14.21
CA PHE A 199 2.19 -15.95 -15.66
C PHE A 199 3.61 -15.95 -16.25
N GLN A 200 4.51 -15.07 -15.78
CA GLN A 200 5.92 -15.08 -16.16
C GLN A 200 6.59 -16.40 -15.83
N GLY A 201 6.30 -17.01 -14.67
CA GLY A 201 6.80 -18.33 -14.29
C GLY A 201 6.35 -19.42 -15.26
N ILE A 202 5.07 -19.41 -15.67
CA ILE A 202 4.56 -20.37 -16.68
C ILE A 202 5.31 -20.20 -18.00
N LEU A 203 5.44 -18.97 -18.50
CA LEU A 203 6.16 -18.70 -19.75
C LEU A 203 7.62 -19.14 -19.68
N LYS A 204 8.27 -18.91 -18.53
CA LYS A 204 9.66 -19.31 -18.30
C LYS A 204 9.84 -20.81 -18.42
N ALA A 205 8.96 -21.62 -17.82
CA ALA A 205 9.02 -23.08 -17.91
C ALA A 205 8.90 -23.58 -19.35
N TYR A 206 7.98 -23.02 -20.14
CA TYR A 206 7.86 -23.35 -21.55
C TYR A 206 9.12 -22.98 -22.34
N MET A 207 9.70 -21.81 -22.09
CA MET A 207 10.94 -21.36 -22.73
C MET A 207 12.12 -22.28 -22.38
N GLU A 208 12.28 -22.66 -21.12
CA GLU A 208 13.33 -23.57 -20.64
C GLU A 208 13.20 -24.97 -21.24
N SER A 209 11.98 -25.40 -21.55
CA SER A 209 11.67 -26.65 -22.22
C SER A 209 11.74 -26.57 -23.75
N TYR A 210 12.12 -25.42 -24.33
CA TYR A 210 12.11 -25.17 -25.76
C TYR A 210 10.73 -25.39 -26.43
N MET A 211 9.66 -25.11 -25.67
CA MET A 211 8.29 -25.26 -26.11
C MET A 211 7.59 -23.90 -26.17
N LEU A 212 6.48 -23.83 -26.88
CA LEU A 212 5.66 -22.64 -26.98
C LEU A 212 4.30 -22.87 -26.33
N LEU A 213 3.94 -21.98 -25.42
CA LEU A 213 2.58 -21.93 -24.86
C LEU A 213 1.61 -21.46 -25.95
N ASP A 214 0.56 -22.26 -26.21
CA ASP A 214 -0.48 -21.89 -27.16
C ASP A 214 -1.36 -20.77 -26.57
N ARG A 215 -1.14 -19.56 -27.05
CA ARG A 215 -1.86 -18.37 -26.58
C ARG A 215 -3.37 -18.39 -26.83
N ARG A 216 -3.86 -19.26 -27.69
CA ARG A 216 -5.32 -19.43 -27.90
C ARG A 216 -6.02 -19.96 -26.64
N TYR A 217 -5.25 -20.62 -25.76
CA TYR A 217 -5.72 -21.19 -24.50
C TYR A 217 -5.18 -20.46 -23.28
N VAL A 218 -4.80 -19.19 -23.44
CA VAL A 218 -4.51 -18.28 -22.32
C VAL A 218 -5.71 -17.34 -22.17
N PHE A 219 -6.35 -17.43 -21.03
CA PHE A 219 -7.55 -16.66 -20.69
C PHE A 219 -7.22 -15.72 -19.53
N TYR A 220 -7.62 -14.46 -19.66
CA TYR A 220 -7.44 -13.44 -18.64
C TYR A 220 -8.77 -13.10 -17.97
N ASP A 221 -8.72 -12.41 -16.85
CA ASP A 221 -9.88 -11.94 -16.09
C ASP A 221 -10.83 -13.09 -15.66
N THR A 222 -10.26 -14.29 -15.45
CA THR A 222 -11.03 -15.50 -15.12
C THR A 222 -11.56 -15.54 -13.68
N GLU A 223 -11.34 -14.48 -12.91
CA GLU A 223 -12.06 -14.25 -11.64
C GLU A 223 -13.53 -13.89 -11.86
N PHE A 224 -13.93 -13.49 -13.06
CA PHE A 224 -15.33 -13.30 -13.44
C PHE A 224 -15.93 -14.62 -13.94
N GLU A 225 -17.02 -15.05 -13.31
CA GLU A 225 -17.64 -16.36 -13.56
C GLU A 225 -17.97 -16.58 -15.05
N ASN A 226 -18.56 -15.60 -15.72
CA ASN A 226 -18.89 -15.68 -17.14
C ASN A 226 -17.66 -15.87 -18.04
N ILE A 227 -16.51 -15.25 -17.70
CA ILE A 227 -15.26 -15.42 -18.45
C ILE A 227 -14.66 -16.81 -18.20
N ALA A 228 -14.70 -17.27 -16.94
CA ALA A 228 -14.25 -18.60 -16.58
C ALA A 228 -15.07 -19.70 -17.28
N GLU A 229 -16.40 -19.57 -17.31
CA GLU A 229 -17.29 -20.51 -18.03
C GLU A 229 -16.96 -20.58 -19.51
N MET A 230 -16.85 -19.42 -20.20
CA MET A 230 -16.46 -19.37 -21.62
C MET A 230 -15.09 -20.00 -21.88
N ALA A 231 -14.12 -19.81 -20.99
CA ALA A 231 -12.80 -20.40 -21.09
C ALA A 231 -12.88 -21.94 -20.99
N ILE A 232 -13.62 -22.46 -20.01
CA ILE A 232 -13.82 -23.89 -19.80
C ILE A 232 -14.54 -24.51 -21.00
N GLU A 233 -15.62 -23.93 -21.50
CA GLU A 233 -16.34 -24.41 -22.67
C GLU A 233 -15.42 -24.52 -23.91
N LYS A 234 -14.58 -23.48 -24.13
CA LYS A 234 -13.64 -23.50 -25.24
C LYS A 234 -12.56 -24.60 -25.09
N VAL A 235 -12.08 -24.84 -23.87
CA VAL A 235 -11.11 -25.89 -23.59
C VAL A 235 -11.74 -27.26 -23.81
N LEU A 236 -12.96 -27.49 -23.29
CA LEU A 236 -13.68 -28.76 -23.47
C LEU A 236 -14.05 -29.08 -24.93
N ALA A 237 -14.23 -28.05 -25.76
CA ALA A 237 -14.47 -28.21 -27.20
C ALA A 237 -13.21 -28.41 -28.03
N SER A 238 -12.04 -28.48 -27.39
CA SER A 238 -10.72 -28.58 -28.04
C SER A 238 -9.98 -29.85 -27.65
N ASP A 239 -8.82 -30.08 -28.27
CA ASP A 239 -7.91 -31.20 -27.99
C ASP A 239 -6.78 -30.82 -26.99
N VAL A 240 -6.98 -29.78 -26.19
CA VAL A 240 -6.04 -29.33 -25.15
C VAL A 240 -6.21 -30.12 -23.88
#